data_d447ad5507121406e62c1a83d40dc601
#
_entry.id   d447ad5507121406e62c1a83d40dc601
#
_cell.length_a   1.000
_cell.length_b   1.000
_cell.length_c   1.000
_cell.angle_alpha   90.00
_cell.angle_beta   90.00
_cell.angle_gamma   90.00
#
_symmetry.space_group_name_H-M   'P 1'
#
loop_
_entity.id
_entity.type
_entity.pdbx_description
1 polymer ?
#
loop_
_entity_poly.entity_id
_entity_poly.type
_entity_poly.pdbx_seq_one_letter_code
_entity_poly.pdbx_strand_id
1 'polypeptide(L)' 'MKLAIKVKPGSRQGKVEKTIDGYIAYVKEQPIENKANRALVKLLSEYFGVPKSLIAIISGTRSEKKIVEIKNL' A
#
# COMPACT_ATOMS: atom_id res chain seq x y z
N MET A 1 12.86 -4.40 2.84
CA MET A 1 12.85 -3.08 2.18
C MET A 1 11.69 -2.25 2.71
N LYS A 2 11.95 -1.04 3.14
CA LYS A 2 10.92 -0.13 3.64
C LYS A 2 10.56 0.88 2.57
N LEU A 3 9.26 1.10 2.40
CA LEU A 3 8.74 1.98 1.36
C LEU A 3 7.83 3.04 1.96
N ALA A 4 7.97 4.27 1.49
CA ALA A 4 7.01 5.33 1.79
C ALA A 4 5.91 5.28 0.74
N ILE A 5 4.68 5.08 1.18
CA ILE A 5 3.55 4.93 0.28
C ILE A 5 2.45 5.92 0.64
N LYS A 6 2.04 6.69 -0.36
CA LYS A 6 0.87 7.56 -0.21
C LYS A 6 -0.33 6.81 -0.76
N VAL A 7 -1.36 6.66 0.06
CA VAL A 7 -2.57 5.93 -0.30
C VAL A 7 -3.66 6.92 -0.70
N LYS A 8 -4.28 6.67 -1.86
CA LYS A 8 -5.42 7.45 -2.34
C LYS A 8 -6.64 6.54 -2.40
N PRO A 9 -7.48 6.56 -1.37
CA PRO A 9 -8.68 5.72 -1.33
C PRO A 9 -9.77 6.25 -2.24
N GLY A 10 -10.78 5.41 -2.49
CA GLY A 10 -11.93 5.79 -3.30
C GLY A 10 -11.60 6.00 -4.77
N SER A 11 -10.54 5.40 -5.26
CA SER A 11 -10.13 5.53 -6.67
C SER A 11 -10.95 4.59 -7.54
N ARG A 12 -11.03 4.92 -8.85
CA ARG A 12 -11.82 4.11 -9.78
C ARG A 12 -11.23 2.74 -10.00
N GLN A 13 -9.91 2.63 -9.95
CA GLN A 13 -9.25 1.34 -10.11
C GLN A 13 -8.01 1.30 -9.24
N GLY A 14 -7.64 0.09 -8.83
CA GLY A 14 -6.45 -0.11 -8.04
C GLY A 14 -5.21 -0.08 -8.91
N LYS A 15 -4.21 0.70 -8.51
CA LYS A 15 -2.92 0.70 -9.18
C LYS A 15 -1.85 1.30 -8.27
N VAL A 16 -0.60 1.04 -8.63
CA VAL A 16 0.55 1.59 -7.92
C VAL A 16 1.39 2.38 -8.91
N GLU A 17 1.81 3.57 -8.50
CA GLU A 17 2.72 4.40 -9.30
C GLU A 17 3.99 4.68 -8.52
N LYS A 18 5.12 4.58 -9.19
CA LYS A 18 6.40 4.95 -8.59
C LYS A 18 6.60 6.46 -8.71
N THR A 19 7.07 7.09 -7.63
CA THR A 19 7.38 8.52 -7.62
C THR A 19 8.82 8.73 -7.17
N ILE A 20 9.28 9.97 -7.20
CA ILE A 20 10.62 10.31 -6.75
C ILE A 20 10.81 9.92 -5.28
N ASP A 21 9.79 10.14 -4.44
CA ASP A 21 9.89 9.94 -3.01
C ASP A 21 9.37 8.58 -2.53
N GLY A 22 8.92 7.73 -3.44
CA GLY A 22 8.37 6.44 -3.06
C GLY A 22 7.30 5.98 -4.03
N TYR A 23 6.11 5.70 -3.50
CA TYR A 23 5.02 5.16 -4.32
C TYR A 23 3.69 5.80 -3.95
N ILE A 24 2.78 5.83 -4.92
CA ILE A 24 1.39 6.18 -4.69
C ILE A 24 0.56 4.95 -4.98
N ALA A 25 -0.26 4.54 -4.03
CA ALA A 25 -1.16 3.40 -4.19
C ALA A 25 -2.61 3.92 -4.27
N TYR A 26 -3.25 3.66 -5.40
CA TYR A 26 -4.67 4.00 -5.60
C TYR A 26 -5.49 2.78 -5.23
N VAL A 27 -6.37 2.92 -4.25
CA VAL A 27 -7.21 1.82 -3.82
C VAL A 27 -8.68 2.19 -4.02
N LYS A 28 -9.49 1.21 -4.41
CA LYS A 28 -10.92 1.41 -4.63
C LYS A 28 -11.67 1.57 -3.32
N GLU A 29 -11.23 0.87 -2.30
CA GLU A 29 -11.90 0.83 -1.01
C GLU A 29 -11.83 2.16 -0.28
N GLN A 30 -12.85 2.44 0.52
CA GLN A 30 -12.85 3.61 1.37
C GLN A 30 -11.93 3.37 2.58
N PRO A 31 -11.40 4.44 3.20
CA PRO A 31 -10.50 4.29 4.35
C PRO A 31 -11.30 3.99 5.64
N ILE A 32 -12.14 2.96 5.59
CA ILE A 32 -12.96 2.54 6.71
C ILE A 32 -12.36 1.28 7.30
N GLU A 33 -12.07 1.33 8.60
CA GLU A 33 -11.45 0.22 9.31
C GLU A 33 -10.15 -0.20 8.62
N ASN A 34 -9.99 -1.48 8.32
CA ASN A 34 -8.79 -2.00 7.69
C ASN A 34 -8.98 -2.32 6.20
N LYS A 35 -10.09 -1.89 5.61
CA LYS A 35 -10.37 -2.23 4.21
C LYS A 35 -9.32 -1.67 3.27
N ALA A 36 -8.98 -0.39 3.43
CA ALA A 36 -7.95 0.23 2.58
C ALA A 36 -6.57 -0.39 2.83
N ASN A 37 -6.27 -0.77 4.07
CA ASN A 37 -5.00 -1.41 4.38
C ASN A 37 -4.90 -2.79 3.73
N ARG A 38 -5.97 -3.57 3.75
CA ARG A 38 -6.00 -4.88 3.09
C ARG A 38 -5.86 -4.74 1.58
N ALA A 39 -6.54 -3.75 1.01
CA ALA A 39 -6.45 -3.49 -0.42
C ALA A 39 -5.02 -3.06 -0.79
N LEU A 40 -4.39 -2.26 0.05
CA LEU A 40 -3.02 -1.84 -0.16
C LEU A 40 -2.07 -3.03 -0.19
N VAL A 41 -2.18 -3.93 0.79
CA VAL A 41 -1.34 -5.12 0.84
C VAL A 41 -1.52 -5.98 -0.40
N LYS A 42 -2.77 -6.17 -0.83
CA LYS A 42 -3.05 -6.94 -2.04
C LYS A 42 -2.41 -6.30 -3.27
N LEU A 43 -2.56 -4.98 -3.42
CA LEU A 43 -1.97 -4.24 -4.54
C LEU A 43 -0.46 -4.36 -4.58
N LEU A 44 0.19 -4.19 -3.43
CA LEU A 44 1.64 -4.28 -3.35
C LEU A 44 2.13 -5.69 -3.61
N SER A 45 1.39 -6.70 -3.13
CA SER A 45 1.70 -8.09 -3.41
C SER A 45 1.74 -8.35 -4.91
N GLU A 46 0.73 -7.86 -5.63
CA GLU A 46 0.67 -8.03 -7.07
C GLU A 46 1.73 -7.20 -7.80
N TYR A 47 1.94 -5.98 -7.36
CA TYR A 47 2.90 -5.08 -8.01
C TYR A 47 4.34 -5.57 -7.88
N PHE A 48 4.74 -6.03 -6.70
CA PHE A 48 6.09 -6.50 -6.45
C PHE A 48 6.27 -8.00 -6.67
N GLY A 49 5.18 -8.73 -6.89
CA GLY A 49 5.25 -10.16 -7.11
C GLY A 49 5.69 -10.94 -5.88
N VAL A 50 5.24 -10.53 -4.70
CA VAL A 50 5.60 -11.18 -3.44
C VAL A 50 4.35 -11.59 -2.68
N PRO A 51 4.44 -12.63 -1.82
CA PRO A 51 3.29 -13.02 -1.00
C PRO A 51 2.87 -11.92 -0.04
N LYS A 52 1.57 -11.85 0.24
CA LYS A 52 1.04 -10.87 1.19
C LYS A 52 1.68 -10.99 2.57
N SER A 53 2.05 -12.20 2.97
CA SER A 53 2.65 -12.45 4.28
C SER A 53 3.99 -11.74 4.47
N LEU A 54 4.65 -11.33 3.37
CA LEU A 54 5.92 -10.61 3.44
C LEU A 54 5.73 -9.09 3.50
N ILE A 55 4.50 -8.62 3.45
CA ILE A 55 4.20 -7.19 3.43
C ILE A 55 3.60 -6.79 4.77
N ALA A 56 4.19 -5.79 5.42
CA ALA A 56 3.71 -5.29 6.70
C ALA A 56 3.62 -3.77 6.67
N ILE A 57 2.49 -3.25 7.13
CA ILE A 57 2.32 -1.81 7.30
C ILE A 57 2.87 -1.48 8.69
N ILE A 58 3.99 -0.74 8.73
CA ILE A 58 4.70 -0.48 9.97
C ILE A 58 4.15 0.75 10.69
N SER A 59 3.76 1.78 9.95
CA SER A 59 3.24 2.99 10.55
C SER A 59 2.27 3.68 9.62
N GLY A 60 1.53 4.66 10.16
CA GLY A 60 0.58 5.42 9.38
C GLY A 60 -0.72 4.69 9.09
N THR A 61 -1.16 3.80 9.98
CA THR A 61 -2.35 2.99 9.73
C THR A 61 -3.63 3.81 9.58
N ARG A 62 -3.64 5.04 10.11
CA ARG A 62 -4.79 5.95 9.99
C ARG A 62 -4.50 7.16 9.11
N SER A 63 -3.36 7.16 8.44
CA SER A 63 -2.91 8.27 7.61
C SER A 63 -2.88 7.85 6.15
N GLU A 64 -2.96 8.84 5.26
CA GLU A 64 -2.75 8.59 3.84
C GLU A 64 -1.30 8.21 3.54
N LYS A 65 -0.37 8.68 4.37
CA LYS A 65 1.05 8.34 4.22
C LYS A 65 1.37 7.17 5.12
N LYS A 66 1.88 6.10 4.53
CA LYS A 66 2.18 4.87 5.26
C LYS A 66 3.61 4.44 4.99
N ILE A 67 4.20 3.79 5.98
CA ILE A 67 5.49 3.11 5.81
C ILE A 67 5.18 1.62 5.77
N VAL A 68 5.62 0.99 4.68
CA VAL A 68 5.39 -0.43 4.44
C VAL A 68 6.72 -1.13 4.34
N GLU A 69 6.83 -2.28 4.98
CA GLU A 69 8.01 -3.11 4.86
C GLU A 69 7.69 -4.34 4.03
N ILE A 70 8.56 -4.64 3.06
CA ILE A 70 8.50 -5.88 2.29
C ILE A 70 9.72 -6.69 2.69
N LYS A 71 9.48 -7.83 3.35
CA LYS A 71 10.55 -8.69 3.82
C LYS A 71 11.16 -9.46 2.65
N ASN A 72 12.46 -9.72 2.74
CA ASN A 72 13.20 -10.48 1.72
C ASN A 72 13.28 -9.80 0.36
N LEU A 73 13.15 -8.48 0.35
CA LEU A 73 13.34 -7.71 -0.88
C LEU A 73 14.46 -6.71 -0.67
#